data_0233c42e4dfa0abf5830974b02e80076
#
_entry.id   0233c42e4dfa0abf5830974b02e80076
#
_cell.length_a   1.000
_cell.length_b   1.000
_cell.length_c   1.000
_cell.angle_alpha   90.00
_cell.angle_beta   90.00
_cell.angle_gamma   90.00
#
_symmetry.space_group_name_H-M   'P 1'
#
loop_
_entity.id
_entity.type
_entity.pdbx_description
1 polymer ?
#
loop_
_entity_poly.entity_id
_entity_poly.type
_entity_poly.pdbx_seq_one_letter_code
_entity_poly.pdbx_strand_id
1 'polypeptide(L)'
;RYARKVPFKRETQQYVDYMIAKAVRMGVDIRLNTEVTPELVKVIAPDFCIAAVGSKALIPPIPGVEKAHPIMDMYDGKVQVGQKVVIVGGGLAGTEAALELAMQGKQVTLVEMGIDVARDANSIHKPALMMELKDHAEQVTILCRTTCTGIHDHGIVCRDADGKELTLDADTVILAAGMAPLRAEALALE
;
A
#
# COMPACT_ATOMS: atom_id res chain seq x y z
N ARG A 1 -2.54 2.98 -9.66
CA ARG A 1 -1.45 3.96 -9.59
C ARG A 1 -0.20 3.34 -8.98
N TYR A 2 -0.27 2.74 -7.80
CA TYR A 2 0.92 2.31 -7.06
C TYR A 2 1.47 0.95 -7.50
N ALA A 3 0.65 -0.02 -7.91
CA ALA A 3 1.13 -1.32 -8.40
C ALA A 3 2.20 -1.22 -9.51
N ARG A 4 2.11 -0.20 -10.36
CA ARG A 4 3.09 0.06 -11.43
C ARG A 4 4.42 0.65 -10.94
N LYS A 5 4.49 1.11 -9.67
CA LYS A 5 5.71 1.67 -9.08
C LYS A 5 6.59 0.61 -8.44
N VAL A 6 6.06 -0.59 -8.25
CA VAL A 6 6.80 -1.74 -7.72
C VAL A 6 7.77 -2.26 -8.79
N PRO A 7 9.10 -2.27 -8.57
CA PRO A 7 10.10 -2.56 -9.60
C PRO A 7 9.93 -3.90 -10.31
N PHE A 8 9.53 -4.95 -9.57
CA PHE A 8 9.28 -6.28 -10.13
C PHE A 8 7.91 -6.45 -10.80
N LYS A 9 7.13 -5.34 -10.92
CA LYS A 9 5.84 -5.27 -11.65
C LYS A 9 5.92 -4.35 -12.88
N ARG A 10 7.06 -4.27 -13.51
CA ARG A 10 7.32 -3.42 -14.69
C ARG A 10 6.31 -3.60 -15.81
N GLU A 11 5.83 -4.81 -16.03
CA GLU A 11 4.82 -5.14 -17.04
C GLU A 11 3.48 -4.44 -16.76
N THR A 12 3.15 -4.21 -15.49
CA THR A 12 1.95 -3.44 -15.10
C THR A 12 2.04 -1.99 -15.59
N GLN A 13 3.22 -1.37 -15.56
CA GLN A 13 3.42 -0.03 -16.12
C GLN A 13 3.20 -0.04 -17.63
N GLN A 14 3.80 -0.98 -18.35
CA GLN A 14 3.65 -1.11 -19.81
C GLN A 14 2.19 -1.32 -20.23
N TYR A 15 1.45 -2.15 -19.45
CA TYR A 15 0.04 -2.37 -19.70
C TYR A 15 -0.79 -1.10 -19.49
N VAL A 16 -0.53 -0.33 -18.44
CA VAL A 16 -1.22 0.95 -18.17
C VAL A 16 -0.95 1.96 -19.29
N ASP A 17 0.30 2.07 -19.74
CA ASP A 17 0.68 2.98 -20.83
C ASP A 17 0.00 2.57 -22.15
N TYR A 18 -0.07 1.25 -22.43
CA TYR A 18 -0.81 0.74 -23.57
C TYR A 18 -2.30 1.09 -23.50
N MET A 19 -2.95 0.92 -22.32
CA MET A 19 -4.38 1.21 -22.12
C MET A 19 -4.68 2.70 -22.27
N ILE A 20 -3.80 3.58 -21.78
CA ILE A 20 -3.94 5.04 -21.97
C ILE A 20 -3.86 5.36 -23.47
N ALA A 21 -2.85 4.85 -24.17
CA ALA A 21 -2.70 5.08 -25.60
C ALA A 21 -3.87 4.51 -26.41
N LYS A 22 -4.43 3.38 -25.97
CA LYS A 22 -5.61 2.77 -26.59
C LYS A 22 -6.85 3.66 -26.41
N ALA A 23 -7.10 4.19 -25.20
CA ALA A 23 -8.22 5.08 -24.96
C ALA A 23 -8.16 6.33 -25.85
N VAL A 24 -6.98 6.93 -25.98
CA VAL A 24 -6.78 8.09 -26.88
C VAL A 24 -7.07 7.71 -28.34
N ARG A 25 -6.54 6.58 -28.83
CA ARG A 25 -6.78 6.11 -30.21
C ARG A 25 -8.26 5.80 -30.49
N MET A 26 -9.01 5.39 -29.47
CA MET A 26 -10.45 5.12 -29.59
C MET A 26 -11.31 6.39 -29.52
N GLY A 27 -10.70 7.57 -29.40
CA GLY A 27 -11.41 8.85 -29.38
C GLY A 27 -12.13 9.13 -28.05
N VAL A 28 -11.70 8.53 -26.95
CA VAL A 28 -12.26 8.84 -25.63
C VAL A 28 -11.95 10.29 -25.26
N ASP A 29 -12.97 11.09 -24.92
CA ASP A 29 -12.81 12.45 -24.40
C ASP A 29 -12.22 12.39 -22.98
N ILE A 30 -10.94 12.67 -22.86
CA ILE A 30 -10.20 12.64 -21.61
C ILE A 30 -9.97 14.07 -21.12
N ARG A 31 -10.60 14.43 -20.02
CA ARG A 31 -10.50 15.77 -19.41
C ARG A 31 -9.63 15.69 -18.15
N LEU A 32 -8.35 16.07 -18.28
CA LEU A 32 -7.43 16.16 -17.14
C LEU A 32 -7.65 17.45 -16.36
N ASN A 33 -7.21 17.45 -15.09
CA ASN A 33 -7.34 18.60 -14.17
C ASN A 33 -8.78 19.13 -14.07
N THR A 34 -9.76 18.22 -14.23
CA THR A 34 -11.19 18.53 -14.17
C THR A 34 -11.78 17.82 -12.97
N GLU A 35 -12.24 18.59 -11.99
CA GLU A 35 -13.00 18.05 -10.87
C GLU A 35 -14.39 17.70 -11.34
N VAL A 36 -14.82 16.45 -11.09
CA VAL A 36 -16.15 16.00 -11.44
C VAL A 36 -17.09 16.31 -10.29
N THR A 37 -18.05 17.20 -10.55
CA THR A 37 -19.11 17.57 -9.61
C THR A 37 -20.46 17.02 -10.05
N PRO A 38 -21.46 16.91 -9.15
CA PRO A 38 -22.83 16.53 -9.52
C PRO A 38 -23.41 17.40 -10.64
N GLU A 39 -23.10 18.71 -10.65
CA GLU A 39 -23.55 19.65 -11.68
C GLU A 39 -22.93 19.33 -13.04
N LEU A 40 -21.63 18.96 -13.08
CA LEU A 40 -20.98 18.55 -14.32
C LEU A 40 -21.59 17.26 -14.87
N VAL A 41 -21.89 16.28 -13.99
CA VAL A 41 -22.58 15.04 -14.41
C VAL A 41 -23.94 15.34 -15.00
N LYS A 42 -24.72 16.22 -14.38
CA LYS A 42 -26.04 16.66 -14.91
C LYS A 42 -25.93 17.37 -16.24
N VAL A 43 -24.90 18.20 -16.45
CA VAL A 43 -24.68 18.90 -17.74
C VAL A 43 -24.28 17.91 -18.84
N ILE A 44 -23.43 16.93 -18.53
CA ILE A 44 -23.04 15.89 -19.50
C ILE A 44 -24.20 14.95 -19.81
N ALA A 45 -25.11 14.71 -18.83
CA ALA A 45 -26.26 13.85 -18.91
C ALA A 45 -25.94 12.46 -19.51
N PRO A 46 -25.00 11.70 -18.97
CA PRO A 46 -24.60 10.41 -19.52
C PRO A 46 -25.72 9.36 -19.28
N ASP A 47 -25.84 8.37 -20.17
CA ASP A 47 -26.72 7.22 -19.96
C ASP A 47 -26.28 6.36 -18.76
N PHE A 48 -24.94 6.29 -18.53
CA PHE A 48 -24.34 5.58 -17.40
C PHE A 48 -23.16 6.38 -16.85
N CYS A 49 -23.03 6.42 -15.53
CA CYS A 49 -21.90 7.01 -14.82
C CYS A 49 -21.14 5.93 -14.02
N ILE A 50 -19.84 5.82 -14.22
CA ILE A 50 -18.97 4.94 -13.43
C ILE A 50 -18.08 5.80 -12.55
N ALA A 51 -18.34 5.79 -11.23
CA ALA A 51 -17.55 6.52 -10.27
C ALA A 51 -16.31 5.70 -9.85
N ALA A 52 -15.15 6.05 -10.40
CA ALA A 52 -13.85 5.43 -10.10
C ALA A 52 -12.94 6.41 -9.33
N VAL A 53 -13.45 7.03 -8.27
CA VAL A 53 -12.82 8.12 -7.52
C VAL A 53 -11.64 7.69 -6.63
N GLY A 54 -11.42 6.38 -6.47
CA GLY A 54 -10.27 5.83 -5.75
C GLY A 54 -10.50 5.63 -4.26
N SER A 55 -9.40 5.70 -3.50
CA SER A 55 -9.35 5.39 -2.07
C SER A 55 -8.27 6.20 -1.37
N LYS A 56 -8.33 6.27 -0.04
CA LYS A 56 -7.32 6.87 0.83
C LYS A 56 -6.71 5.83 1.76
N ALA A 57 -5.47 6.05 2.22
CA ALA A 57 -4.83 5.17 3.19
C ALA A 57 -5.64 5.12 4.49
N LEU A 58 -5.80 3.91 5.03
CA LEU A 58 -6.31 3.73 6.38
C LEU A 58 -5.22 4.12 7.39
N ILE A 59 -5.56 5.00 8.31
CA ILE A 59 -4.73 5.38 9.44
C ILE A 59 -5.35 4.76 10.68
N PRO A 60 -4.78 3.68 11.22
CA PRO A 60 -5.32 3.02 12.39
C PRO A 60 -5.12 3.91 13.63
N PRO A 61 -5.98 3.80 14.66
CA PRO A 61 -5.89 4.59 15.89
C PRO A 61 -4.79 4.02 16.82
N ILE A 62 -3.55 4.01 16.34
CA ILE A 62 -2.38 3.57 17.11
C ILE A 62 -1.73 4.82 17.72
N PRO A 63 -1.43 4.85 19.03
CA PRO A 63 -0.68 5.93 19.65
C PRO A 63 0.64 6.22 18.91
N GLY A 64 0.88 7.47 18.53
CA GLY A 64 2.07 7.88 17.78
C GLY A 64 2.02 7.59 16.28
N VAL A 65 0.86 7.27 15.71
CA VAL A 65 0.69 6.93 14.28
C VAL A 65 1.14 8.05 13.33
N GLU A 66 1.12 9.30 13.77
CA GLU A 66 1.61 10.47 13.03
C GLU A 66 3.12 10.44 12.75
N LYS A 67 3.87 9.59 13.46
CA LYS A 67 5.31 9.37 13.26
C LYS A 67 5.62 8.34 12.15
N ALA A 68 4.61 7.61 11.72
CA ALA A 68 4.73 6.64 10.64
C ALA A 68 4.29 7.23 9.31
N HIS A 69 4.79 6.66 8.23
CA HIS A 69 4.50 7.12 6.87
C HIS A 69 3.56 6.14 6.16
N PRO A 70 2.47 6.60 5.56
CA PRO A 70 1.69 5.76 4.66
C PRO A 70 2.56 5.18 3.55
N ILE A 71 2.36 3.91 3.22
CA ILE A 71 3.12 3.23 2.15
C ILE A 71 3.06 3.98 0.80
N MET A 72 1.98 4.73 0.55
CA MET A 72 1.84 5.55 -0.65
C MET A 72 2.88 6.67 -0.72
N ASP A 73 3.24 7.26 0.42
CA ASP A 73 4.23 8.34 0.50
C ASP A 73 5.65 7.81 0.23
N MET A 74 5.94 6.57 0.61
CA MET A 74 7.17 5.88 0.20
C MET A 74 7.22 5.74 -1.33
N TYR A 75 6.16 5.22 -1.95
CA TYR A 75 6.09 5.07 -3.40
C TYR A 75 6.04 6.40 -4.17
N ASP A 76 5.57 7.46 -3.56
CA ASP A 76 5.58 8.81 -4.15
C ASP A 76 6.92 9.54 -3.96
N GLY A 77 7.89 8.91 -3.28
CA GLY A 77 9.23 9.47 -3.04
C GLY A 77 9.23 10.62 -2.03
N LYS A 78 8.18 10.73 -1.20
CA LYS A 78 8.06 11.75 -0.16
C LYS A 78 8.80 11.40 1.13
N VAL A 79 9.21 10.14 1.26
CA VAL A 79 9.88 9.60 2.44
C VAL A 79 11.28 9.12 2.07
N GLN A 80 12.27 9.61 2.77
CA GLN A 80 13.63 9.06 2.72
C GLN A 80 13.68 7.86 3.66
N VAL A 81 13.59 6.66 3.12
CA VAL A 81 13.55 5.42 3.89
C VAL A 81 14.97 5.09 4.40
N GLY A 82 15.12 4.94 5.71
CA GLY A 82 16.38 4.58 6.38
C GLY A 82 16.82 3.13 6.12
N GLN A 83 17.78 2.64 6.89
CA GLN A 83 18.33 1.29 6.73
C GLN A 83 17.52 0.23 7.47
N LYS A 84 17.01 0.55 8.66
CA LYS A 84 16.11 -0.33 9.44
C LYS A 84 14.68 0.13 9.27
N VAL A 85 13.83 -0.73 8.72
CA VAL A 85 12.44 -0.39 8.40
C VAL A 85 11.49 -1.35 9.10
N VAL A 86 10.49 -0.80 9.76
CA VAL A 86 9.34 -1.58 10.21
C VAL A 86 8.16 -1.26 9.32
N ILE A 87 7.50 -2.29 8.80
CA ILE A 87 6.24 -2.17 8.05
C ILE A 87 5.12 -2.72 8.92
N VAL A 88 4.12 -1.90 9.19
CA VAL A 88 2.91 -2.27 9.95
C VAL A 88 1.78 -2.58 8.98
N GLY A 89 1.43 -3.87 8.89
CA GLY A 89 0.44 -4.43 7.98
C GLY A 89 1.05 -5.32 6.90
N GLY A 90 0.76 -6.62 6.99
CA GLY A 90 1.26 -7.68 6.11
C GLY A 90 0.28 -8.08 4.99
N GLY A 91 -0.62 -7.19 4.56
CA GLY A 91 -1.38 -7.38 3.33
C GLY A 91 -0.46 -7.42 2.10
N LEU A 92 -1.02 -7.62 0.89
CA LEU A 92 -0.21 -7.72 -0.33
C LEU A 92 0.74 -6.53 -0.50
N ALA A 93 0.26 -5.30 -0.31
CA ALA A 93 1.08 -4.10 -0.49
C ALA A 93 2.25 -4.02 0.50
N GLY A 94 2.02 -4.33 1.79
CA GLY A 94 3.07 -4.34 2.81
C GLY A 94 4.11 -5.43 2.57
N THR A 95 3.66 -6.61 2.14
CA THR A 95 4.54 -7.74 1.82
C THR A 95 5.40 -7.47 0.58
N GLU A 96 4.84 -6.83 -0.45
CA GLU A 96 5.58 -6.41 -1.64
C GLU A 96 6.60 -5.30 -1.32
N ALA A 97 6.23 -4.34 -0.47
CA ALA A 97 7.16 -3.30 -0.03
C ALA A 97 8.31 -3.89 0.81
N ALA A 98 8.04 -4.92 1.62
CA ALA A 98 9.09 -5.61 2.37
C ALA A 98 10.12 -6.25 1.43
N LEU A 99 9.66 -6.94 0.38
CA LEU A 99 10.55 -7.51 -0.64
C LEU A 99 11.34 -6.42 -1.37
N GLU A 100 10.67 -5.35 -1.82
CA GLU A 100 11.34 -4.26 -2.54
C GLU A 100 12.46 -3.62 -1.72
N LEU A 101 12.20 -3.33 -0.44
CA LEU A 101 13.18 -2.75 0.46
C LEU A 101 14.34 -3.71 0.76
N ALA A 102 14.04 -5.01 0.88
CA ALA A 102 15.05 -6.05 1.04
C ALA A 102 15.98 -6.16 -0.18
N MET A 103 15.41 -6.10 -1.40
CA MET A 103 16.19 -6.06 -2.65
C MET A 103 17.09 -4.82 -2.74
N GLN A 104 16.75 -3.73 -2.03
CA GLN A 104 17.61 -2.55 -1.87
C GLN A 104 18.65 -2.69 -0.74
N GLY A 105 18.74 -3.87 -0.10
CA GLY A 105 19.69 -4.17 0.98
C GLY A 105 19.29 -3.61 2.35
N LYS A 106 18.02 -3.21 2.54
CA LYS A 106 17.53 -2.72 3.83
C LYS A 106 17.13 -3.88 4.74
N GLN A 107 17.18 -3.64 6.06
CA GLN A 107 16.69 -4.58 7.08
C GLN A 107 15.23 -4.26 7.36
N VAL A 108 14.34 -5.20 7.10
CA VAL A 108 12.89 -5.00 7.15
C VAL A 108 12.26 -5.94 8.17
N THR A 109 11.47 -5.40 9.08
CA THR A 109 10.57 -6.19 9.92
C THR A 109 9.13 -5.92 9.50
N LEU A 110 8.46 -6.93 8.99
CA LEU A 110 7.04 -6.88 8.62
C LEU A 110 6.18 -7.40 9.77
N VAL A 111 5.34 -6.53 10.33
CA VAL A 111 4.46 -6.86 11.47
C VAL A 111 3.03 -7.02 10.97
N GLU A 112 2.44 -8.19 11.22
CA GLU A 112 1.09 -8.54 10.81
C GLU A 112 0.29 -9.11 11.99
N MET A 113 -0.87 -8.52 12.26
CA MET A 113 -1.76 -8.97 13.34
C MET A 113 -2.46 -10.30 13.04
N GLY A 114 -2.61 -10.63 11.76
CA GLY A 114 -3.17 -11.89 11.31
C GLY A 114 -2.18 -13.06 11.39
N ILE A 115 -2.67 -14.21 11.00
CA ILE A 115 -1.90 -15.48 11.07
C ILE A 115 -0.92 -15.66 9.90
N ASP A 116 -1.02 -14.85 8.86
CA ASP A 116 -0.27 -15.03 7.61
C ASP A 116 -0.26 -13.71 6.81
N VAL A 117 0.76 -13.53 5.99
CA VAL A 117 0.94 -12.34 5.14
C VAL A 117 0.39 -12.53 3.73
N ALA A 118 0.21 -11.45 2.99
CA ALA A 118 -0.30 -11.43 1.60
C ALA A 118 -1.56 -12.28 1.41
N ARG A 119 -2.49 -12.25 2.36
CA ARG A 119 -3.72 -13.07 2.31
C ARG A 119 -4.69 -12.66 1.22
N ASP A 120 -4.61 -11.42 0.78
CA ASP A 120 -5.38 -10.81 -0.31
C ASP A 120 -4.74 -11.01 -1.69
N ALA A 121 -3.57 -11.64 -1.77
CA ALA A 121 -2.93 -11.99 -3.03
C ALA A 121 -3.61 -13.20 -3.70
N ASN A 122 -3.57 -13.24 -5.03
CA ASN A 122 -4.06 -14.40 -5.76
C ASN A 122 -3.15 -15.63 -5.59
N SER A 123 -3.67 -16.80 -5.97
CA SER A 123 -3.03 -18.11 -5.80
C SER A 123 -1.72 -18.30 -6.57
N ILE A 124 -1.44 -17.49 -7.56
CA ILE A 124 -0.19 -17.52 -8.35
C ILE A 124 0.83 -16.54 -7.76
N HIS A 125 0.39 -15.34 -7.45
CA HIS A 125 1.29 -14.26 -7.01
C HIS A 125 1.86 -14.51 -5.60
N LYS A 126 1.03 -14.98 -4.67
CA LYS A 126 1.47 -15.23 -3.29
C LYS A 126 2.62 -16.23 -3.19
N PRO A 127 2.57 -17.44 -3.80
CA PRO A 127 3.69 -18.37 -3.75
C PRO A 127 4.98 -17.79 -4.32
N ALA A 128 4.91 -17.07 -5.44
CA ALA A 128 6.07 -16.43 -6.05
C ALA A 128 6.67 -15.37 -5.11
N LEU A 129 5.83 -14.50 -4.54
CA LEU A 129 6.27 -13.48 -3.59
C LEU A 129 6.93 -14.08 -2.33
N MET A 130 6.35 -15.16 -1.80
CA MET A 130 6.92 -15.85 -0.63
C MET A 130 8.24 -16.55 -0.94
N MET A 131 8.43 -17.02 -2.18
CA MET A 131 9.68 -17.61 -2.63
C MET A 131 10.79 -16.55 -2.70
N GLU A 132 10.53 -15.42 -3.33
CA GLU A 132 11.45 -14.28 -3.38
C GLU A 132 11.81 -13.76 -1.96
N LEU A 133 10.82 -13.65 -1.06
CA LEU A 133 11.08 -13.25 0.32
C LEU A 133 11.97 -14.25 1.07
N LYS A 134 11.86 -15.53 0.76
CA LYS A 134 12.73 -16.56 1.34
C LYS A 134 14.18 -16.38 0.89
N ASP A 135 14.41 -15.99 -0.35
CA ASP A 135 15.75 -15.71 -0.88
C ASP A 135 16.38 -14.44 -0.25
N HIS A 136 15.54 -13.61 0.38
CA HIS A 136 15.95 -12.41 1.15
C HIS A 136 15.74 -12.57 2.67
N ALA A 137 15.75 -13.80 3.20
CA ALA A 137 15.47 -14.08 4.61
C ALA A 137 16.47 -13.43 5.59
N GLU A 138 17.66 -13.06 5.14
CA GLU A 138 18.63 -12.30 5.94
C GLU A 138 18.23 -10.82 6.12
N GLN A 139 17.44 -10.28 5.19
CA GLN A 139 16.98 -8.90 5.20
C GLN A 139 15.56 -8.74 5.75
N VAL A 140 14.72 -9.79 5.70
CA VAL A 140 13.30 -9.69 6.06
C VAL A 140 12.96 -10.61 7.23
N THR A 141 12.43 -10.01 8.29
CA THR A 141 11.79 -10.71 9.40
C THR A 141 10.28 -10.50 9.31
N ILE A 142 9.50 -11.59 9.31
CA ILE A 142 8.04 -11.54 9.31
C ILE A 142 7.51 -11.97 10.67
N LEU A 143 6.75 -11.09 11.32
CA LEU A 143 6.11 -11.31 12.61
C LEU A 143 4.61 -11.34 12.43
N CYS A 144 4.05 -12.55 12.25
CA CYS A 144 2.61 -12.77 12.26
C CYS A 144 2.06 -12.83 13.69
N ARG A 145 0.73 -12.71 13.86
CA ARG A 145 0.03 -12.66 15.14
C ARG A 145 0.61 -11.62 16.09
N THR A 146 1.15 -10.54 15.52
CA THR A 146 1.83 -9.48 16.26
C THR A 146 1.15 -8.16 15.95
N THR A 147 0.63 -7.51 16.97
CA THR A 147 -0.14 -6.26 16.84
C THR A 147 0.72 -5.08 17.26
N CYS A 148 0.86 -4.08 16.41
CA CYS A 148 1.47 -2.80 16.77
C CYS A 148 0.55 -2.06 17.76
N THR A 149 1.08 -1.73 18.93
CA THR A 149 0.34 -1.05 20.02
C THR A 149 0.77 0.38 20.25
N GLY A 150 1.92 0.80 19.68
CA GLY A 150 2.41 2.17 19.76
C GLY A 150 3.55 2.41 18.78
N ILE A 151 3.70 3.66 18.36
CA ILE A 151 4.76 4.11 17.45
C ILE A 151 5.51 5.27 18.12
N HIS A 152 6.83 5.25 18.07
CA HIS A 152 7.68 6.28 18.65
C HIS A 152 8.82 6.67 17.68
N ASP A 153 9.66 7.64 18.06
CA ASP A 153 10.65 8.22 17.14
C ASP A 153 11.73 7.23 16.65
N HIS A 154 11.90 6.11 17.38
CA HIS A 154 12.94 5.12 17.11
C HIS A 154 12.36 3.72 16.81
N GLY A 155 11.08 3.63 16.44
CA GLY A 155 10.47 2.35 16.11
C GLY A 155 9.05 2.18 16.63
N ILE A 156 8.70 0.94 17.01
CA ILE A 156 7.34 0.60 17.45
C ILE A 156 7.36 -0.30 18.68
N VAL A 157 6.25 -0.29 19.40
CA VAL A 157 5.92 -1.31 20.41
C VAL A 157 4.84 -2.21 19.83
N CYS A 158 5.02 -3.51 20.01
CA CYS A 158 4.11 -4.55 19.55
C CYS A 158 3.72 -5.50 20.70
N ARG A 159 2.66 -6.25 20.49
CA ARG A 159 2.26 -7.36 21.34
C ARG A 159 2.06 -8.61 20.49
N ASP A 160 2.71 -9.71 20.87
CA ASP A 160 2.57 -11.00 20.21
C ASP A 160 1.30 -11.75 20.63
N ALA A 161 1.12 -12.96 20.10
CA ALA A 161 -0.04 -13.83 20.39
C ALA A 161 -0.16 -14.24 21.87
N ASP A 162 0.95 -14.30 22.59
CA ASP A 162 1.00 -14.68 24.01
C ASP A 162 0.85 -13.46 24.94
N GLY A 163 0.64 -12.28 24.34
CA GLY A 163 0.49 -11.02 25.07
C GLY A 163 1.81 -10.38 25.51
N LYS A 164 2.95 -10.94 25.09
CA LYS A 164 4.28 -10.42 25.39
C LYS A 164 4.54 -9.16 24.58
N GLU A 165 5.03 -8.14 25.25
CA GLU A 165 5.44 -6.89 24.62
C GLU A 165 6.82 -7.03 23.97
N LEU A 166 6.94 -6.48 22.76
CA LEU A 166 8.16 -6.45 21.96
C LEU A 166 8.39 -5.01 21.51
N THR A 167 9.63 -4.52 21.63
CA THR A 167 10.05 -3.26 21.04
C THR A 167 10.89 -3.54 19.80
N LEU A 168 10.56 -2.90 18.69
CA LEU A 168 11.26 -3.03 17.42
C LEU A 168 11.83 -1.67 17.03
N ASP A 169 13.17 -1.59 17.02
CA ASP A 169 13.87 -0.37 16.59
C ASP A 169 13.81 -0.21 15.07
N ALA A 170 13.55 1.01 14.62
CA ALA A 170 13.52 1.35 13.20
C ALA A 170 13.94 2.81 12.95
N ASP A 171 14.60 3.04 11.82
CA ASP A 171 14.85 4.39 11.28
C ASP A 171 13.60 4.94 10.57
N THR A 172 12.73 4.04 10.10
CA THR A 172 11.51 4.39 9.37
C THR A 172 10.40 3.39 9.68
N VAL A 173 9.21 3.90 9.98
CA VAL A 173 8.00 3.10 10.15
C VAL A 173 7.06 3.38 8.98
N ILE A 174 6.67 2.33 8.27
CA ILE A 174 5.73 2.39 7.13
C ILE A 174 4.39 1.78 7.53
N LEU A 175 3.30 2.49 7.25
CA LEU A 175 1.94 1.98 7.43
C LEU A 175 1.41 1.38 6.13
N ALA A 176 1.08 0.09 6.18
CA ALA A 176 0.44 -0.67 5.11
C ALA A 176 -0.90 -1.28 5.59
N ALA A 177 -1.65 -0.53 6.41
CA ALA A 177 -2.87 -0.98 7.10
C ALA A 177 -4.12 -1.06 6.20
N GLY A 178 -3.95 -0.89 4.87
CA GLY A 178 -5.02 -0.97 3.89
C GLY A 178 -5.52 0.37 3.38
N MET A 179 -6.61 0.32 2.58
CA MET A 179 -7.20 1.47 1.89
C MET A 179 -8.70 1.56 2.17
N ALA A 180 -9.19 2.76 2.43
CA ALA A 180 -10.62 3.05 2.53
C ALA A 180 -11.12 3.65 1.20
N PRO A 181 -12.18 3.09 0.57
CA PRO A 181 -12.74 3.66 -0.65
C PRO A 181 -13.35 5.04 -0.36
N LEU A 182 -13.25 5.96 -1.31
CA LEU A 182 -13.88 7.28 -1.26
C LEU A 182 -15.37 7.17 -1.58
N ARG A 183 -16.10 6.48 -0.70
CA ARG A 183 -17.51 6.14 -0.94
C ARG A 183 -18.42 7.37 -0.92
N ALA A 184 -18.18 8.31 -0.02
CA ALA A 184 -19.00 9.52 0.07
C ALA A 184 -18.88 10.36 -1.20
N GLU A 185 -17.67 10.48 -1.72
CA GLU A 185 -17.36 11.18 -2.97
C GLU A 185 -17.99 10.48 -4.18
N ALA A 186 -18.02 9.15 -4.19
CA ALA A 186 -18.69 8.40 -5.25
C ALA A 186 -20.21 8.59 -5.22
N LEU A 187 -20.84 8.48 -4.04
CA LEU A 187 -22.29 8.67 -3.86
C LEU A 187 -22.76 10.11 -4.13
N ALA A 188 -21.89 11.09 -3.93
CA ALA A 188 -22.23 12.49 -4.23
C ALA A 188 -22.39 12.75 -5.73
N LEU A 189 -21.98 11.83 -6.62
CA LEU A 189 -22.12 11.93 -8.07
C LEU A 189 -23.43 11.31 -8.61
N GLU A 190 -24.23 10.70 -7.74
CA GLU A 190 -25.58 10.20 -8.08
C GLU A 190 -26.58 11.38 -8.20
#